data_0bd9ed6a3ea07d82c4ad3c44ee1fd70f
#
_entry.id   0bd9ed6a3ea07d82c4ad3c44ee1fd70f
#
_cell.length_a   1.000
_cell.length_b   1.000
_cell.length_c   1.000
_cell.angle_alpha   90.00
_cell.angle_beta   90.00
_cell.angle_gamma   90.00
#
_symmetry.space_group_name_H-M   'P 1'
#
loop_
_entity.id
_entity.type
_entity.pdbx_description
1 polymer ?
#
loop_
_entity_poly.entity_id
_entity_poly.type
_entity_poly.pdbx_seq_one_letter_code
_entity_poly.pdbx_strand_id
1 'polypeptide(L)'
;MARYGTGKHEFIYVADSALATKDNLLIMKDDILFITRLPENFGACTKLIGTAVANSGSWQDVGQLSCRVVRGKNICASYRIQETTVDLCEKNYRALIVHSDAHDKRRRKRIEKAVDKDKVTLDKAVDTLRCKKFFVFRTLRRQQKI
;
A
#
# COMPACT_ATOMS: atom_id res chain seq x y z
N MET A 1 -0.19 39.48 -2.73
CA MET A 1 -0.03 38.13 -3.26
C MET A 1 0.17 38.18 -4.75
N ALA A 2 1.33 37.81 -5.24
CA ALA A 2 1.58 37.69 -6.69
C ALA A 2 0.69 36.58 -7.26
N ARG A 3 -0.16 36.89 -8.23
CA ARG A 3 -0.90 35.88 -9.00
C ARG A 3 0.09 35.30 -10.03
N TYR A 4 0.56 34.10 -9.77
CA TYR A 4 1.36 33.36 -10.74
C TYR A 4 0.40 32.63 -11.67
N GLY A 5 0.53 32.89 -12.99
CA GLY A 5 -0.16 32.16 -14.06
C GLY A 5 -1.64 32.49 -14.22
N THR A 6 -1.98 33.13 -15.28
CA THR A 6 -3.36 33.35 -15.73
C THR A 6 -3.71 32.55 -16.98
N GLY A 7 -2.76 31.80 -17.53
CA GLY A 7 -2.96 30.93 -18.69
C GLY A 7 -3.37 29.51 -18.33
N LYS A 8 -4.18 28.88 -19.19
CA LYS A 8 -4.50 27.46 -19.09
C LYS A 8 -3.21 26.63 -19.21
N HIS A 9 -2.97 25.71 -18.27
CA HIS A 9 -1.86 24.76 -18.29
C HIS A 9 -0.43 25.36 -18.18
N GLU A 10 -0.28 26.58 -17.69
CA GLU A 10 1.06 27.18 -17.50
C GLU A 10 1.86 26.51 -16.37
N PHE A 11 1.20 25.89 -15.40
CA PHE A 11 1.85 25.29 -14.26
C PHE A 11 1.29 23.91 -13.93
N ILE A 12 2.16 23.03 -13.47
CA ILE A 12 1.77 21.75 -12.89
C ILE A 12 1.89 21.87 -11.37
N TYR A 13 0.79 21.72 -10.67
CA TYR A 13 0.78 21.70 -9.22
C TYR A 13 1.21 20.35 -8.70
N VAL A 14 2.24 20.31 -7.85
CA VAL A 14 2.69 19.08 -7.17
C VAL A 14 2.30 19.17 -5.71
N ALA A 15 1.48 18.24 -5.27
CA ALA A 15 0.97 18.21 -3.91
C ALA A 15 0.99 16.80 -3.30
N ASP A 16 0.87 16.73 -2.01
CA ASP A 16 0.72 15.46 -1.30
C ASP A 16 -0.70 14.85 -1.47
N SER A 17 -0.96 13.72 -0.81
CA SER A 17 -2.24 13.02 -0.90
C SER A 17 -3.43 13.81 -0.34
N ALA A 18 -3.21 14.89 0.41
CA ALA A 18 -4.30 15.73 0.93
C ALA A 18 -5.02 16.51 -0.18
N LEU A 19 -4.38 16.72 -1.33
CA LEU A 19 -5.02 17.31 -2.50
C LEU A 19 -6.12 16.40 -3.08
N ALA A 20 -5.91 15.08 -3.08
CA ALA A 20 -6.82 14.12 -3.67
C ALA A 20 -8.01 13.83 -2.73
N THR A 21 -8.89 14.79 -2.55
CA THR A 21 -10.21 14.63 -1.91
C THR A 21 -11.31 14.73 -2.96
N LYS A 22 -12.48 14.14 -2.68
CA LYS A 22 -13.62 14.25 -3.60
C LYS A 22 -13.97 15.71 -3.90
N ASP A 23 -14.02 16.54 -2.87
CA ASP A 23 -14.38 17.94 -2.99
C ASP A 23 -13.37 18.71 -3.85
N ASN A 24 -12.09 18.51 -3.60
CA ASN A 24 -11.03 19.13 -4.40
C ASN A 24 -11.08 18.68 -5.86
N LEU A 25 -11.26 17.37 -6.11
CA LEU A 25 -11.34 16.83 -7.47
C LEU A 25 -12.56 17.36 -8.24
N LEU A 26 -13.69 17.59 -7.56
CA LEU A 26 -14.87 18.21 -8.17
C LEU A 26 -14.67 19.69 -8.48
N ILE A 27 -13.94 20.43 -7.63
CA ILE A 27 -13.65 21.85 -7.82
C ILE A 27 -12.57 22.07 -8.88
N MET A 28 -11.57 21.19 -8.94
CA MET A 28 -10.51 21.25 -9.96
C MET A 28 -11.08 20.92 -11.33
N LYS A 29 -11.32 21.97 -12.11
CA LYS A 29 -11.74 21.87 -13.50
C LYS A 29 -10.56 21.44 -14.38
N ASP A 30 -10.84 21.14 -15.65
CA ASP A 30 -9.86 20.66 -16.63
C ASP A 30 -8.73 21.65 -16.94
N ASP A 31 -8.81 22.83 -16.38
CA ASP A 31 -7.82 23.92 -16.55
C ASP A 31 -6.61 23.79 -15.61
N ILE A 32 -6.63 22.86 -14.64
CA ILE A 32 -5.56 22.72 -13.65
C ILE A 32 -4.84 21.39 -13.84
N LEU A 33 -3.58 21.47 -14.20
CA LEU A 33 -2.69 20.30 -14.20
C LEU A 33 -2.11 20.08 -12.81
N PHE A 34 -2.19 18.85 -12.31
CA PHE A 34 -1.63 18.51 -11.01
C PHE A 34 -1.03 17.10 -10.97
N ILE A 35 -0.09 16.92 -10.06
CA ILE A 35 0.48 15.62 -9.69
C ILE A 35 0.28 15.43 -8.19
N THR A 36 -0.39 14.36 -7.81
CA THR A 36 -0.60 14.02 -6.40
C THR A 36 -0.59 12.51 -6.19
N ARG A 37 -0.39 12.09 -4.97
CA ARG A 37 -0.50 10.69 -4.60
C ARG A 37 -1.97 10.37 -4.29
N LEU A 38 -2.50 9.32 -4.91
CA LEU A 38 -3.83 8.82 -4.59
C LEU A 38 -3.83 8.17 -3.20
N PRO A 39 -4.67 8.62 -2.25
CA PRO A 39 -4.78 8.04 -0.92
C PRO A 39 -5.37 6.61 -0.96
N GLU A 40 -4.96 5.77 -0.02
CA GLU A 40 -5.43 4.38 0.08
C GLU A 40 -6.93 4.24 0.41
N ASN A 41 -7.54 5.28 0.97
CA ASN A 41 -8.98 5.31 1.25
C ASN A 41 -9.86 5.39 -0.01
N PHE A 42 -9.29 5.74 -1.17
CA PHE A 42 -9.98 5.56 -2.44
C PHE A 42 -9.98 4.09 -2.84
N GLY A 43 -11.16 3.48 -2.96
CA GLY A 43 -11.29 2.07 -3.38
C GLY A 43 -10.65 1.77 -4.75
N ALA A 44 -10.52 2.78 -5.61
CA ALA A 44 -9.79 2.70 -6.87
C ALA A 44 -8.29 2.38 -6.67
N CYS A 45 -7.67 2.88 -5.62
CA CYS A 45 -6.24 2.63 -5.33
C CYS A 45 -5.96 1.12 -5.17
N THR A 46 -6.74 0.44 -4.36
CA THR A 46 -6.58 -1.01 -4.14
C THR A 46 -6.82 -1.82 -5.41
N LYS A 47 -7.82 -1.44 -6.21
CA LYS A 47 -8.11 -2.09 -7.50
C LYS A 47 -6.94 -1.93 -8.48
N LEU A 48 -6.41 -0.71 -8.62
CA LEU A 48 -5.29 -0.42 -9.51
C LEU A 48 -4.04 -1.22 -9.13
N ILE A 49 -3.71 -1.25 -7.83
CA ILE A 49 -2.56 -2.04 -7.34
C ILE A 49 -2.78 -3.53 -7.61
N GLY A 50 -3.98 -4.06 -7.35
CA GLY A 50 -4.31 -5.46 -7.62
C GLY A 50 -4.16 -5.83 -9.09
N THR A 51 -4.67 -4.99 -9.99
CA THR A 51 -4.53 -5.17 -11.44
C THR A 51 -3.07 -5.11 -11.89
N ALA A 52 -2.28 -4.17 -11.35
CA ALA A 52 -0.87 -4.05 -11.67
C ALA A 52 -0.04 -5.26 -11.23
N VAL A 53 -0.35 -5.81 -10.06
CA VAL A 53 0.32 -7.03 -9.55
C VAL A 53 -0.05 -8.24 -10.41
N ALA A 54 -1.31 -8.36 -10.85
CA ALA A 54 -1.74 -9.43 -11.75
C ALA A 54 -1.07 -9.35 -13.12
N ASN A 55 -0.84 -8.14 -13.64
CA ASN A 55 -0.22 -7.88 -14.94
C ASN A 55 1.31 -7.69 -14.82
N SER A 56 2.00 -8.69 -14.30
CA SER A 56 3.44 -8.62 -13.99
C SER A 56 4.35 -8.33 -15.19
N GLY A 57 3.89 -8.56 -16.43
CA GLY A 57 4.67 -8.32 -17.67
C GLY A 57 4.68 -6.88 -18.17
N SER A 58 3.85 -5.99 -17.63
CA SER A 58 3.70 -4.61 -18.13
C SER A 58 4.50 -3.56 -17.34
N TRP A 59 5.38 -3.99 -16.44
CA TRP A 59 6.23 -3.08 -15.67
C TRP A 59 7.41 -2.57 -16.49
N GLN A 60 7.54 -1.25 -16.57
CA GLN A 60 8.68 -0.56 -17.15
C GLN A 60 9.71 -0.28 -16.04
N ASP A 61 10.95 -0.70 -16.26
CA ASP A 61 12.06 -0.37 -15.37
C ASP A 61 12.51 1.07 -15.60
N VAL A 62 12.56 1.85 -14.54
CA VAL A 62 13.01 3.26 -14.54
C VAL A 62 14.42 3.36 -13.97
N GLY A 63 14.94 2.29 -13.42
CA GLY A 63 16.27 2.23 -12.80
C GLY A 63 16.32 2.82 -11.40
N GLN A 64 17.49 3.34 -11.04
CA GLN A 64 17.77 3.87 -9.70
C GLN A 64 17.52 5.38 -9.67
N LEU A 65 16.41 5.80 -9.08
CA LEU A 65 16.04 7.21 -8.99
C LEU A 65 16.47 7.91 -7.69
N SER A 66 16.68 7.15 -6.61
CA SER A 66 17.08 7.73 -5.34
C SER A 66 18.18 6.93 -4.67
N CYS A 67 19.24 7.61 -4.29
CA CYS A 67 20.33 7.06 -3.53
C CYS A 67 20.53 7.88 -2.26
N ARG A 68 20.75 7.20 -1.14
CA ARG A 68 21.09 7.83 0.14
C ARG A 68 22.34 7.21 0.74
N VAL A 69 23.14 8.00 1.39
CA VAL A 69 24.30 7.52 2.13
C VAL A 69 23.85 7.07 3.53
N VAL A 70 24.09 5.82 3.86
CA VAL A 70 23.85 5.27 5.20
C VAL A 70 25.13 4.58 5.67
N ARG A 71 25.72 5.07 6.74
CA ARG A 71 26.98 4.58 7.30
C ARG A 71 28.09 4.44 6.24
N GLY A 72 28.26 5.48 5.41
CA GLY A 72 29.29 5.51 4.35
C GLY A 72 28.99 4.63 3.12
N LYS A 73 27.84 3.96 3.06
CA LYS A 73 27.43 3.15 1.91
C LYS A 73 26.30 3.83 1.14
N ASN A 74 26.43 3.92 -0.18
CA ASN A 74 25.35 4.34 -1.05
C ASN A 74 24.30 3.24 -1.14
N ILE A 75 23.09 3.51 -0.66
CA ILE A 75 21.94 2.63 -0.79
C ILE A 75 21.00 3.28 -1.80
N CYS A 76 20.92 2.67 -2.97
CA CYS A 76 20.04 3.11 -4.04
C CYS A 76 18.78 2.24 -4.08
N ALA A 77 17.65 2.84 -4.42
CA ALA A 77 16.39 2.13 -4.64
C ALA A 77 16.11 2.05 -6.14
N SER A 78 15.76 0.86 -6.60
CA SER A 78 15.30 0.63 -7.97
C SER A 78 13.78 0.80 -8.04
N TYR A 79 13.32 1.39 -9.14
CA TYR A 79 11.92 1.70 -9.36
C TYR A 79 11.43 1.09 -10.66
N ARG A 80 10.21 0.60 -10.62
CA ARG A 80 9.46 0.19 -11.80
C ARG A 80 8.12 0.90 -11.79
N ILE A 81 7.61 1.23 -12.96
CA ILE A 81 6.34 1.93 -13.12
C ILE A 81 5.42 1.16 -14.07
N GLN A 82 4.14 1.36 -13.86
CA GLN A 82 3.10 0.95 -14.79
C GLN A 82 2.13 2.11 -14.95
N GLU A 83 1.89 2.49 -16.20
CA GLU A 83 0.95 3.54 -16.53
C GLU A 83 -0.44 2.96 -16.75
N THR A 84 -1.44 3.66 -16.25
CA THR A 84 -2.86 3.30 -16.41
C THR A 84 -3.72 4.55 -16.28
N THR A 85 -5.02 4.38 -16.36
CA THR A 85 -6.01 5.44 -16.10
C THR A 85 -6.89 5.07 -14.92
N VAL A 86 -7.43 6.08 -14.25
CA VAL A 86 -8.35 5.91 -13.12
C VAL A 86 -9.52 6.89 -13.23
N ASP A 87 -10.72 6.39 -13.06
CA ASP A 87 -11.91 7.20 -12.97
C ASP A 87 -12.15 7.63 -11.52
N LEU A 88 -12.12 8.95 -11.30
CA LEU A 88 -12.41 9.56 -10.00
C LEU A 88 -13.35 10.72 -10.20
N CYS A 89 -14.48 10.72 -9.47
CA CYS A 89 -15.46 11.80 -9.53
C CYS A 89 -15.89 12.15 -10.96
N GLU A 90 -16.24 11.14 -11.76
CA GLU A 90 -16.70 11.26 -13.15
C GLU A 90 -15.64 11.82 -14.13
N LYS A 91 -14.38 11.84 -13.73
CA LYS A 91 -13.25 12.24 -14.56
C LYS A 91 -12.20 11.14 -14.66
N ASN A 92 -11.60 11.05 -15.84
CA ASN A 92 -10.54 10.10 -16.13
C ASN A 92 -9.17 10.77 -15.92
N TYR A 93 -8.36 10.20 -15.04
CA TYR A 93 -7.02 10.69 -14.72
C TYR A 93 -5.98 9.68 -15.15
N ARG A 94 -4.84 10.19 -15.63
CA ARG A 94 -3.64 9.38 -15.84
C ARG A 94 -3.07 8.99 -14.49
N ALA A 95 -2.81 7.70 -14.29
CA ALA A 95 -2.25 7.17 -13.05
C ALA A 95 -0.95 6.42 -13.30
N LEU A 96 0.03 6.65 -12.45
CA LEU A 96 1.29 5.91 -12.42
C LEU A 96 1.34 5.05 -11.16
N ILE A 97 1.45 3.74 -11.34
CA ILE A 97 1.68 2.81 -10.25
C ILE A 97 3.19 2.63 -10.13
N VAL A 98 3.73 2.97 -8.97
CA VAL A 98 5.17 2.96 -8.72
C VAL A 98 5.51 1.84 -7.76
N HIS A 99 6.41 0.96 -8.16
CA HIS A 99 6.98 -0.10 -7.34
C HIS A 99 8.42 0.24 -6.97
N SER A 100 8.79 0.05 -5.71
CA SER A 100 10.16 0.26 -5.23
C SER A 100 10.65 -0.95 -4.43
N ASP A 101 11.82 -1.46 -4.78
CA ASP A 101 12.46 -2.59 -4.09
C ASP A 101 12.81 -2.28 -2.62
N ALA A 102 13.13 -1.03 -2.32
CA ALA A 102 13.39 -0.59 -0.96
C ALA A 102 12.13 -0.62 -0.08
N HIS A 103 10.96 -0.39 -0.68
CA HIS A 103 9.67 -0.50 0.01
C HIS A 103 9.33 -1.96 0.29
N ASP A 104 9.55 -2.84 -0.66
CA ASP A 104 9.33 -4.29 -0.52
C ASP A 104 10.18 -4.91 0.57
N LYS A 105 11.46 -4.59 0.61
CA LYS A 105 12.36 -5.07 1.67
C LYS A 105 11.87 -4.69 3.06
N ARG A 106 11.35 -3.46 3.23
CA ARG A 106 10.77 -3.01 4.50
C ARG A 106 9.47 -3.74 4.84
N ARG A 107 8.60 -3.92 3.84
CA ARG A 107 7.32 -4.62 4.02
C ARG A 107 7.54 -6.09 4.36
N ARG A 108 8.45 -6.77 3.67
CA ARG A 108 8.83 -8.17 3.96
C ARG A 108 9.29 -8.35 5.40
N LYS A 109 10.20 -7.50 5.88
CA LYS A 109 10.65 -7.55 7.29
C LYS A 109 9.52 -7.33 8.30
N ARG A 110 8.53 -6.50 7.96
CA ARG A 110 7.35 -6.30 8.84
C ARG A 110 6.46 -7.53 8.87
N ILE A 111 6.24 -8.17 7.73
CA ILE A 111 5.46 -9.42 7.62
C ILE A 111 6.17 -10.55 8.38
N GLU A 112 7.46 -10.74 8.19
CA GLU A 112 8.27 -11.74 8.91
C GLU A 112 8.11 -11.58 10.43
N LYS A 113 8.28 -10.36 10.95
CA LYS A 113 8.08 -10.07 12.38
C LYS A 113 6.65 -10.33 12.86
N ALA A 114 5.65 -10.05 12.05
CA ALA A 114 4.25 -10.34 12.39
C ALA A 114 4.01 -11.84 12.46
N VAL A 115 4.48 -12.60 11.47
CA VAL A 115 4.38 -14.06 11.43
C VAL A 115 5.08 -14.70 12.63
N ASP A 116 6.28 -14.24 13.01
CA ASP A 116 6.99 -14.76 14.18
C ASP A 116 6.22 -14.50 15.47
N LYS A 117 5.63 -13.31 15.62
CA LYS A 117 4.78 -12.99 16.76
C LYS A 117 3.53 -13.89 16.83
N ASP A 118 2.89 -14.12 15.68
CA ASP A 118 1.69 -14.94 15.60
C ASP A 118 2.01 -16.43 15.89
N LYS A 119 3.18 -16.93 15.45
CA LYS A 119 3.66 -18.27 15.82
C LYS A 119 3.77 -18.44 17.34
N VAL A 120 4.43 -17.51 18.01
CA VAL A 120 4.57 -17.55 19.47
C VAL A 120 3.20 -17.54 20.17
N THR A 121 2.25 -16.78 19.63
CA THR A 121 0.89 -16.71 20.18
C THR A 121 0.13 -18.02 19.96
N LEU A 122 0.28 -18.63 18.79
CA LEU A 122 -0.29 -19.94 18.46
C LEU A 122 0.28 -21.04 19.33
N ASP A 123 1.59 -21.10 19.53
CA ASP A 123 2.24 -22.10 20.38
C ASP A 123 1.71 -22.03 21.81
N LYS A 124 1.58 -20.83 22.39
CA LYS A 124 0.98 -20.63 23.71
C LYS A 124 -0.49 -21.09 23.77
N ALA A 125 -1.25 -20.82 22.71
CA ALA A 125 -2.65 -21.24 22.63
C ALA A 125 -2.76 -22.78 22.55
N VAL A 126 -1.90 -23.42 21.76
CA VAL A 126 -1.81 -24.89 21.63
C VAL A 126 -1.46 -25.52 22.98
N ASP A 127 -0.47 -24.99 23.69
CA ASP A 127 -0.09 -25.50 25.01
C ASP A 127 -1.24 -25.35 26.03
N THR A 128 -1.91 -24.22 26.01
CA THR A 128 -3.11 -24.00 26.83
C THR A 128 -4.23 -25.01 26.52
N LEU A 129 -4.45 -25.30 25.24
CA LEU A 129 -5.45 -26.29 24.81
C LEU A 129 -5.05 -27.72 25.17
N ARG A 130 -3.78 -28.06 25.09
CA ARG A 130 -3.26 -29.37 25.53
C ARG A 130 -3.54 -29.61 27.03
N CYS A 131 -3.31 -28.60 27.86
CA CYS A 131 -3.65 -28.68 29.29
C CYS A 131 -5.17 -28.84 29.50
N LYS A 132 -6.03 -28.15 28.74
CA LYS A 132 -7.49 -28.25 28.82
C LYS A 132 -8.05 -29.57 28.28
N LYS A 133 -7.44 -30.21 27.29
CA LYS A 133 -7.90 -31.52 26.78
C LYS A 133 -7.95 -32.59 27.87
N PHE A 134 -7.04 -32.58 28.83
CA PHE A 134 -7.07 -33.50 29.96
C PHE A 134 -8.32 -33.34 30.84
N PHE A 135 -8.80 -32.14 31.00
CA PHE A 135 -10.03 -31.88 31.79
C PHE A 135 -11.30 -32.33 31.07
N VAL A 136 -11.42 -32.09 29.78
CA VAL A 136 -12.60 -32.44 28.97
C VAL A 136 -12.76 -33.97 28.88
N PHE A 137 -11.68 -34.72 28.67
CA PHE A 137 -11.74 -36.19 28.65
C PHE A 137 -12.15 -36.79 29.99
N ARG A 138 -11.75 -36.23 31.12
CA ARG A 138 -12.15 -36.68 32.44
C ARG A 138 -13.64 -36.44 32.74
N THR A 139 -14.17 -35.31 32.27
CA THR A 139 -15.57 -34.94 32.44
C THR A 139 -16.50 -35.82 31.59
N LEU A 140 -16.16 -36.11 30.35
CA LEU A 140 -16.92 -36.97 29.45
C LEU A 140 -16.96 -38.44 29.96
N ARG A 141 -15.86 -38.98 30.48
CA ARG A 141 -15.86 -40.34 31.08
C ARG A 141 -16.72 -40.46 32.32
N ARG A 142 -16.93 -39.38 33.09
CA ARG A 142 -17.85 -39.39 34.24
C ARG A 142 -19.31 -39.36 33.83
N GLN A 143 -19.64 -38.78 32.69
CA GLN A 143 -21.03 -38.75 32.22
C GLN A 143 -21.44 -40.02 31.47
N GLN A 144 -20.52 -40.89 31.03
CA GLN A 144 -20.86 -42.20 30.43
C GLN A 144 -20.97 -43.36 31.45
N LYS A 145 -20.88 -43.10 32.76
CA LYS A 145 -21.03 -44.11 33.85
C LYS A 145 -22.28 -43.93 34.70
N ILE A 146 -23.34 -43.33 34.16
CA ILE A 146 -24.67 -43.29 34.78
C ILE A 146 -25.63 -44.12 33.97
#